data_071d523d84b8dbee989602f7f1cd3366
#
_entry.id   071d523d84b8dbee989602f7f1cd3366
#
_cell.length_a   1.000
_cell.length_b   1.000
_cell.length_c   1.000
_cell.angle_alpha   90.00
_cell.angle_beta   90.00
_cell.angle_gamma   90.00
#
_symmetry.space_group_name_H-M   'P 1'
#
loop_
_entity.id
_entity.type
_entity.pdbx_description
1 polymer ?
#
loop_
_entity_poly.entity_id
_entity_poly.type
_entity_poly.pdbx_seq_one_letter_code
_entity_poly.pdbx_strand_id
1 'polypeptide(L)'
;MAAPVRIGTCSWADEALSKYFYPRGLPAKERLGYYAERFDTVEVDSTYYRLPSDAMVENWATRTPRGFVMHVKAFGLMTRHPVKADVLPPDLRDRVEVDERGRVERPPRELRGEVFRRFLDSLEPLRSQGKLGGILFQLPPYVVFKPASLEYLEWAAAHVGDDEMLVEFRHRSWLDESNRAETLAFLERLGAAHVIVDAPRSDTAKNIVPTVLALTNPTLYVRFHGRNLGTWNKRGGSAAERFDYLYGDEELGEWVEPLRELTGQADRAYAFFNNNSSSPDPRNELGRVSQAAANAAQLKRLLDAADVPASGGSN
;
A
#
# COMPACT_ATOMS: atom_id res chain seq x y z
N MET A 1 22.18 9.72 10.19
CA MET A 1 21.87 10.38 8.90
C MET A 1 20.40 10.07 8.61
N ALA A 2 19.65 11.03 8.04
CA ALA A 2 18.25 10.81 7.68
C ALA A 2 18.11 9.65 6.66
N ALA A 3 17.09 8.82 6.80
CA ALA A 3 16.81 7.75 5.86
C ALA A 3 16.36 8.33 4.50
N PRO A 4 16.88 7.90 3.36
CA PRO A 4 16.37 8.36 2.07
C PRO A 4 14.93 7.90 1.87
N VAL A 5 14.06 8.81 1.40
CA VAL A 5 12.66 8.47 1.05
C VAL A 5 12.67 7.70 -0.28
N ARG A 6 12.33 6.42 -0.24
CA ARG A 6 12.09 5.65 -1.46
C ARG A 6 10.68 5.91 -1.96
N ILE A 7 10.58 6.44 -3.17
CA ILE A 7 9.31 6.83 -3.76
C ILE A 7 8.91 5.80 -4.81
N GLY A 8 7.66 5.33 -4.74
CA GLY A 8 7.10 4.32 -5.64
C GLY A 8 5.61 4.49 -5.89
N THR A 9 5.02 3.51 -6.56
CA THR A 9 3.60 3.44 -6.86
C THR A 9 2.96 2.18 -6.27
N CYS A 10 1.63 2.18 -6.09
CA CYS A 10 0.89 1.02 -5.55
C CYS A 10 0.52 -0.01 -6.64
N SER A 11 1.31 -0.13 -7.64
CA SER A 11 1.35 -1.16 -8.70
C SER A 11 2.41 -0.77 -9.71
N TRP A 12 2.87 -1.70 -10.52
CA TRP A 12 3.61 -1.45 -11.77
C TRP A 12 2.79 -1.84 -13.00
N ALA A 13 1.57 -2.31 -12.83
CA ALA A 13 0.77 -2.93 -13.89
C ALA A 13 -0.67 -2.41 -13.95
N ASP A 14 -0.99 -1.31 -13.25
CA ASP A 14 -2.29 -0.66 -13.40
C ASP A 14 -2.51 -0.13 -14.82
N GLU A 15 -3.75 0.21 -15.13
CA GLU A 15 -4.14 0.64 -16.46
C GLU A 15 -3.44 1.92 -16.91
N ALA A 16 -3.29 2.90 -16.03
CA ALA A 16 -2.68 4.19 -16.33
C ALA A 16 -1.18 4.06 -16.59
N LEU A 17 -0.45 3.30 -15.74
CA LEU A 17 0.95 2.95 -15.98
C LEU A 17 1.10 2.16 -17.28
N SER A 18 0.25 1.15 -17.49
CA SER A 18 0.30 0.29 -18.68
C SER A 18 0.12 1.05 -19.99
N LYS A 19 -0.66 2.14 -19.98
CA LYS A 19 -0.95 2.94 -21.18
C LYS A 19 -0.04 4.14 -21.38
N TYR A 20 0.45 4.77 -20.28
CA TYR A 20 1.03 6.12 -20.36
C TYR A 20 2.42 6.25 -19.72
N PHE A 21 2.96 5.19 -19.13
CA PHE A 21 4.30 5.19 -18.53
C PHE A 21 5.29 4.33 -19.32
N TYR A 22 4.86 3.19 -19.83
CA TYR A 22 5.74 2.27 -20.56
C TYR A 22 5.85 2.64 -22.04
N PRO A 23 7.00 2.34 -22.69
CA PRO A 23 7.12 2.44 -24.15
C PRO A 23 6.02 1.65 -24.87
N ARG A 24 5.56 2.16 -25.99
CA ARG A 24 4.57 1.46 -26.82
C ARG A 24 5.08 0.08 -27.21
N GLY A 25 4.23 -0.94 -27.01
CA GLY A 25 4.56 -2.31 -27.38
C GLY A 25 5.41 -3.08 -26.35
N LEU A 26 5.81 -2.47 -25.23
CA LEU A 26 6.54 -3.19 -24.19
C LEU A 26 5.69 -4.36 -23.65
N PRO A 27 6.16 -5.62 -23.79
CA PRO A 27 5.44 -6.79 -23.28
C PRO A 27 5.18 -6.70 -21.77
N ALA A 28 4.03 -7.17 -21.30
CA ALA A 28 3.67 -7.14 -19.88
C ALA A 28 4.73 -7.80 -18.98
N LYS A 29 5.36 -8.85 -19.45
CA LYS A 29 6.43 -9.57 -18.73
C LYS A 29 7.70 -8.72 -18.51
N GLU A 30 7.93 -7.68 -19.31
CA GLU A 30 9.11 -6.81 -19.23
C GLU A 30 8.87 -5.54 -18.42
N ARG A 31 7.59 -5.23 -18.10
CA ARG A 31 7.21 -4.00 -17.41
C ARG A 31 7.83 -3.85 -16.03
N LEU A 32 7.94 -4.94 -15.26
CA LEU A 32 8.55 -4.87 -13.93
C LEU A 32 10.05 -4.52 -14.01
N GLY A 33 10.78 -5.08 -14.97
CA GLY A 33 12.18 -4.70 -15.21
C GLY A 33 12.32 -3.23 -15.58
N TYR A 34 11.52 -2.77 -16.55
CA TYR A 34 11.50 -1.36 -16.95
C TYR A 34 11.13 -0.42 -15.79
N TYR A 35 10.16 -0.82 -14.96
CA TYR A 35 9.77 -0.08 -13.76
C TYR A 35 10.94 0.03 -12.78
N ALA A 36 11.64 -1.08 -12.55
CA ALA A 36 12.73 -1.16 -11.61
C ALA A 36 14.03 -0.41 -12.05
N GLU A 37 14.10 0.04 -13.30
CA GLU A 37 15.13 0.99 -13.75
C GLU A 37 14.87 2.44 -13.29
N ARG A 38 13.62 2.77 -12.94
CA ARG A 38 13.17 4.13 -12.61
C ARG A 38 12.73 4.30 -11.16
N PHE A 39 12.36 3.21 -10.55
CA PHE A 39 11.93 3.12 -9.16
C PHE A 39 12.76 2.05 -8.45
N ASP A 40 13.02 2.24 -7.17
CA ASP A 40 13.72 1.27 -6.33
C ASP A 40 12.81 0.58 -5.32
N THR A 41 11.52 0.90 -5.37
CA THR A 41 10.47 0.28 -4.54
C THR A 41 9.12 0.25 -5.26
N VAL A 42 8.27 -0.69 -4.85
CA VAL A 42 6.88 -0.81 -5.29
C VAL A 42 6.01 -1.41 -4.20
N GLU A 43 4.74 -1.01 -4.13
CA GLU A 43 3.71 -1.72 -3.37
C GLU A 43 2.94 -2.66 -4.30
N VAL A 44 2.85 -3.93 -3.94
CA VAL A 44 2.15 -4.95 -4.72
C VAL A 44 0.74 -5.08 -4.19
N ASP A 45 -0.25 -4.52 -4.88
CA ASP A 45 -1.65 -4.53 -4.46
C ASP A 45 -2.47 -5.71 -5.01
N SER A 46 -1.99 -6.39 -6.05
CA SER A 46 -2.68 -7.53 -6.68
C SER A 46 -2.89 -8.73 -5.75
N THR A 47 -2.03 -8.91 -4.76
CA THR A 47 -2.12 -9.97 -3.74
C THR A 47 -3.32 -9.81 -2.80
N TYR A 48 -3.89 -8.62 -2.73
CA TYR A 48 -5.15 -8.38 -2.02
C TYR A 48 -6.31 -9.21 -2.60
N TYR A 49 -6.32 -9.43 -3.91
CA TYR A 49 -7.40 -10.10 -4.62
C TYR A 49 -7.24 -11.62 -4.68
N ARG A 50 -6.03 -12.15 -4.59
CA ARG A 50 -5.71 -13.57 -4.65
C ARG A 50 -4.36 -13.86 -4.01
N LEU A 51 -4.23 -15.03 -3.39
CA LEU A 51 -2.93 -15.51 -2.89
C LEU A 51 -1.94 -15.60 -4.07
N PRO A 52 -0.72 -15.05 -3.92
CA PRO A 52 0.30 -15.18 -4.95
C PRO A 52 0.80 -16.63 -5.04
N SER A 53 1.25 -17.03 -6.22
CA SER A 53 1.96 -18.30 -6.37
C SER A 53 3.47 -18.10 -6.22
N ASP A 54 4.17 -19.13 -5.78
CA ASP A 54 5.63 -19.11 -5.62
C ASP A 54 6.33 -18.69 -6.91
N ALA A 55 5.91 -19.24 -8.07
CA ALA A 55 6.46 -18.87 -9.37
C ALA A 55 6.24 -17.39 -9.72
N MET A 56 5.14 -16.78 -9.28
CA MET A 56 4.88 -15.36 -9.49
C MET A 56 5.82 -14.52 -8.64
N VAL A 57 6.00 -14.86 -7.37
CA VAL A 57 6.88 -14.14 -6.45
C VAL A 57 8.34 -14.32 -6.84
N GLU A 58 8.75 -15.52 -7.27
CA GLU A 58 10.08 -15.77 -7.82
C GLU A 58 10.36 -14.90 -9.05
N ASN A 59 9.38 -14.74 -9.95
CA ASN A 59 9.52 -13.82 -11.08
C ASN A 59 9.70 -12.36 -10.65
N TRP A 60 9.04 -11.91 -9.57
CA TRP A 60 9.25 -10.55 -9.04
C TRP A 60 10.67 -10.40 -8.49
N ALA A 61 11.11 -11.38 -7.70
CA ALA A 61 12.42 -11.37 -7.09
C ALA A 61 13.57 -11.37 -8.12
N THR A 62 13.43 -12.16 -9.19
CA THR A 62 14.48 -12.31 -10.22
C THR A 62 14.51 -11.18 -11.25
N ARG A 63 13.37 -10.49 -11.47
CA ARG A 63 13.26 -9.38 -12.45
C ARG A 63 13.55 -8.00 -11.89
N THR A 64 13.84 -7.89 -10.62
CA THR A 64 14.22 -6.64 -9.98
C THR A 64 15.68 -6.67 -9.55
N PRO A 65 16.39 -5.52 -9.58
CA PRO A 65 17.80 -5.48 -9.20
C PRO A 65 17.99 -5.72 -7.70
N ARG A 66 19.24 -5.98 -7.31
CA ARG A 66 19.61 -6.02 -5.89
C ARG A 66 19.30 -4.67 -5.22
N GLY A 67 18.71 -4.72 -4.02
CA GLY A 67 18.32 -3.52 -3.26
C GLY A 67 16.96 -2.94 -3.63
N PHE A 68 16.29 -3.49 -4.65
CA PHE A 68 14.87 -3.17 -4.91
C PHE A 68 13.99 -3.72 -3.79
N VAL A 69 13.05 -2.91 -3.29
CA VAL A 69 12.19 -3.28 -2.15
C VAL A 69 10.74 -3.39 -2.60
N MET A 70 10.08 -4.49 -2.25
CA MET A 70 8.67 -4.73 -2.49
C MET A 70 7.90 -4.78 -1.17
N HIS A 71 6.88 -3.95 -1.06
CA HIS A 71 5.86 -4.07 -0.02
C HIS A 71 4.67 -4.82 -0.58
N VAL A 72 4.16 -5.81 0.15
CA VAL A 72 3.13 -6.70 -0.38
C VAL A 72 1.85 -6.51 0.40
N LYS A 73 0.76 -6.17 -0.29
CA LYS A 73 -0.54 -5.98 0.36
C LYS A 73 -1.12 -7.33 0.78
N ALA A 74 -1.49 -7.45 2.04
CA ALA A 74 -2.09 -8.66 2.60
C ALA A 74 -3.36 -9.05 1.84
N PHE A 75 -3.55 -10.34 1.63
CA PHE A 75 -4.76 -10.87 1.01
C PHE A 75 -6.02 -10.45 1.77
N GLY A 76 -7.09 -10.12 1.06
CA GLY A 76 -8.29 -9.50 1.63
C GLY A 76 -8.85 -10.23 2.86
N LEU A 77 -8.81 -11.56 2.89
CA LEU A 77 -9.27 -12.34 4.02
C LEU A 77 -8.41 -12.16 5.29
N MET A 78 -7.12 -11.85 5.12
CA MET A 78 -6.19 -11.55 6.21
C MET A 78 -6.49 -10.19 6.85
N THR A 79 -7.16 -9.30 6.16
CA THR A 79 -7.50 -7.94 6.64
C THR A 79 -8.98 -7.78 6.94
N ARG A 80 -9.72 -8.90 7.07
CA ARG A 80 -11.17 -8.96 7.37
C ARG A 80 -12.07 -8.41 6.26
N HIS A 81 -11.56 -8.33 5.04
CA HIS A 81 -12.42 -8.09 3.89
C HIS A 81 -13.10 -9.39 3.46
N PRO A 82 -14.37 -9.36 3.03
CA PRO A 82 -15.00 -10.51 2.38
C PRO A 82 -14.35 -10.74 1.02
N VAL A 83 -14.07 -12.00 0.72
CA VAL A 83 -13.51 -12.42 -0.56
C VAL A 83 -14.45 -13.42 -1.23
N LYS A 84 -14.49 -13.48 -2.57
CA LYS A 84 -15.19 -14.55 -3.26
C LYS A 84 -14.53 -15.90 -2.98
N ALA A 85 -15.32 -16.95 -2.78
CA ALA A 85 -14.78 -18.28 -2.50
C ALA A 85 -13.93 -18.83 -3.65
N ASP A 86 -14.20 -18.43 -4.90
CA ASP A 86 -13.48 -18.88 -6.10
C ASP A 86 -12.02 -18.39 -6.19
N VAL A 87 -11.65 -17.36 -5.39
CA VAL A 87 -10.25 -16.91 -5.31
C VAL A 87 -9.42 -17.72 -4.31
N LEU A 88 -10.06 -18.55 -3.47
CA LEU A 88 -9.37 -19.45 -2.55
C LEU A 88 -8.87 -20.71 -3.28
N PRO A 89 -7.75 -21.30 -2.83
CA PRO A 89 -7.34 -22.63 -3.25
C PRO A 89 -8.48 -23.66 -3.09
N PRO A 90 -8.61 -24.64 -4.00
CA PRO A 90 -9.71 -25.59 -3.96
C PRO A 90 -9.90 -26.30 -2.61
N ASP A 91 -8.83 -26.74 -1.99
CA ASP A 91 -8.83 -27.43 -0.70
C ASP A 91 -9.28 -26.55 0.50
N LEU A 92 -9.16 -25.23 0.38
CA LEU A 92 -9.70 -24.29 1.36
C LEU A 92 -11.14 -23.90 1.04
N ARG A 93 -11.49 -23.85 -0.24
CA ARG A 93 -12.83 -23.48 -0.71
C ARG A 93 -13.90 -24.41 -0.18
N ASP A 94 -13.62 -25.71 -0.14
CA ASP A 94 -14.56 -26.75 0.32
C ASP A 94 -14.79 -26.69 1.85
N ARG A 95 -14.03 -25.89 2.57
CA ARG A 95 -14.05 -25.77 4.04
C ARG A 95 -14.65 -24.45 4.55
N VAL A 96 -15.21 -23.63 3.65
CA VAL A 96 -15.74 -22.30 4.01
C VAL A 96 -17.24 -22.23 3.74
N GLU A 97 -17.94 -21.52 4.63
CA GLU A 97 -19.28 -21.04 4.37
C GLU A 97 -19.26 -19.74 3.56
N VAL A 98 -20.20 -19.58 2.66
CA VAL A 98 -20.34 -18.41 1.81
C VAL A 98 -21.67 -17.70 2.05
N ASP A 99 -21.66 -16.37 1.90
CA ASP A 99 -22.88 -15.58 1.89
C ASP A 99 -23.67 -15.76 0.57
N GLU A 100 -24.85 -15.14 0.47
CA GLU A 100 -25.72 -15.16 -0.72
C GLU A 100 -25.01 -14.67 -2.02
N ARG A 101 -23.89 -13.97 -1.87
CA ARG A 101 -23.07 -13.45 -2.98
C ARG A 101 -21.84 -14.31 -3.27
N GLY A 102 -21.75 -15.50 -2.66
CA GLY A 102 -20.63 -16.42 -2.80
C GLY A 102 -19.33 -15.91 -2.15
N ARG A 103 -19.42 -15.07 -1.10
CA ARG A 103 -18.27 -14.51 -0.42
C ARG A 103 -18.06 -15.13 0.96
N VAL A 104 -16.80 -15.30 1.32
CA VAL A 104 -16.33 -15.68 2.64
C VAL A 104 -16.03 -14.43 3.44
N GLU A 105 -16.72 -14.21 4.56
CA GLU A 105 -16.50 -13.03 5.41
C GLU A 105 -15.72 -13.39 6.69
N ARG A 106 -16.10 -14.46 7.34
CA ARG A 106 -15.58 -14.86 8.66
C ARG A 106 -15.23 -16.33 8.69
N PRO A 107 -14.15 -16.75 8.01
CA PRO A 107 -13.76 -18.15 8.07
C PRO A 107 -13.36 -18.52 9.51
N PRO A 108 -13.41 -19.82 9.87
CA PRO A 108 -12.86 -20.34 11.11
C PRO A 108 -11.42 -19.83 11.32
N ARG A 109 -11.04 -19.62 12.58
CA ARG A 109 -9.71 -19.08 12.95
C ARG A 109 -8.56 -19.94 12.41
N GLU A 110 -8.74 -21.26 12.46
CA GLU A 110 -7.78 -22.24 11.92
C GLU A 110 -7.58 -22.07 10.41
N LEU A 111 -8.66 -21.97 9.64
CA LEU A 111 -8.57 -21.75 8.20
C LEU A 111 -7.95 -20.42 7.85
N ARG A 112 -8.24 -19.37 8.63
CA ARG A 112 -7.59 -18.07 8.45
C ARG A 112 -6.09 -18.17 8.73
N GLY A 113 -5.67 -18.89 9.77
CA GLY A 113 -4.26 -19.17 10.05
C GLY A 113 -3.57 -19.88 8.89
N GLU A 114 -4.25 -20.86 8.24
CA GLU A 114 -3.72 -21.53 7.06
C GLU A 114 -3.56 -20.59 5.85
N VAL A 115 -4.48 -19.62 5.68
CA VAL A 115 -4.36 -18.55 4.66
C VAL A 115 -3.14 -17.68 4.94
N PHE A 116 -2.91 -17.27 6.19
CA PHE A 116 -1.71 -16.53 6.60
C PHE A 116 -0.44 -17.32 6.25
N ARG A 117 -0.37 -18.57 6.68
CA ARG A 117 0.78 -19.42 6.43
C ARG A 117 1.11 -19.50 4.94
N ARG A 118 0.14 -19.82 4.07
CA ARG A 118 0.35 -19.91 2.61
C ARG A 118 0.76 -18.60 1.99
N PHE A 119 0.16 -17.50 2.42
CA PHE A 119 0.54 -16.18 1.94
C PHE A 119 2.00 -15.88 2.30
N LEU A 120 2.39 -16.09 3.56
CA LEU A 120 3.75 -15.82 4.03
C LEU A 120 4.79 -16.75 3.42
N ASP A 121 4.47 -18.04 3.28
CA ASP A 121 5.33 -19.02 2.62
C ASP A 121 5.63 -18.60 1.18
N SER A 122 4.62 -18.12 0.43
CA SER A 122 4.80 -17.66 -0.96
C SER A 122 5.72 -16.45 -1.11
N LEU A 123 5.94 -15.67 -0.03
CA LEU A 123 6.84 -14.51 -0.05
C LEU A 123 8.31 -14.86 0.17
N GLU A 124 8.64 -16.13 0.40
CA GLU A 124 10.01 -16.58 0.67
C GLU A 124 11.05 -16.13 -0.39
N PRO A 125 10.75 -16.12 -1.70
CA PRO A 125 11.70 -15.64 -2.72
C PRO A 125 12.08 -14.16 -2.57
N LEU A 126 11.17 -13.31 -2.06
CA LEU A 126 11.47 -11.91 -1.75
C LEU A 126 12.28 -11.79 -0.45
N ARG A 127 11.93 -12.59 0.55
CA ARG A 127 12.59 -12.57 1.86
C ARG A 127 14.04 -13.04 1.75
N SER A 128 14.28 -14.19 1.12
CA SER A 128 15.64 -14.76 0.95
C SER A 128 16.58 -13.87 0.13
N GLN A 129 16.03 -13.01 -0.76
CA GLN A 129 16.81 -12.04 -1.53
C GLN A 129 16.91 -10.65 -0.87
N GLY A 130 16.36 -10.47 0.34
CA GLY A 130 16.33 -9.19 1.05
C GLY A 130 15.50 -8.10 0.34
N LYS A 131 14.46 -8.51 -0.39
CA LYS A 131 13.57 -7.63 -1.17
C LYS A 131 12.20 -7.41 -0.57
N LEU A 132 11.81 -8.18 0.45
CA LEU A 132 10.57 -7.97 1.17
C LEU A 132 10.72 -6.79 2.13
N GLY A 133 9.98 -5.70 1.88
CA GLY A 133 9.99 -4.49 2.71
C GLY A 133 8.98 -4.53 3.85
N GLY A 134 7.90 -5.29 3.67
CA GLY A 134 6.84 -5.45 4.67
C GLY A 134 5.51 -5.84 4.05
N ILE A 135 4.55 -6.15 4.92
CA ILE A 135 3.21 -6.61 4.56
C ILE A 135 2.18 -5.56 4.97
N LEU A 136 1.47 -5.01 3.99
CA LEU A 136 0.49 -3.95 4.21
C LEU A 136 -0.88 -4.53 4.61
N PHE A 137 -1.27 -4.30 5.85
CA PHE A 137 -2.59 -4.59 6.41
C PHE A 137 -3.49 -3.35 6.30
N GLN A 138 -4.09 -3.13 5.15
CA GLN A 138 -5.13 -2.12 4.99
C GLN A 138 -6.47 -2.66 5.51
N LEU A 139 -6.96 -2.12 6.63
CA LEU A 139 -8.24 -2.55 7.21
C LEU A 139 -9.44 -1.95 6.47
N PRO A 140 -10.57 -2.67 6.38
CA PRO A 140 -11.77 -2.11 5.76
C PRO A 140 -12.43 -1.03 6.65
N PRO A 141 -13.23 -0.12 6.04
CA PRO A 141 -13.82 1.02 6.76
C PRO A 141 -14.89 0.64 7.82
N TYR A 142 -15.26 -0.61 7.92
CA TYR A 142 -16.16 -1.09 8.98
C TYR A 142 -15.41 -1.74 10.16
N VAL A 143 -14.09 -1.87 10.09
CA VAL A 143 -13.25 -2.27 11.22
C VAL A 143 -12.92 -1.03 12.03
N VAL A 144 -13.68 -0.85 13.12
CA VAL A 144 -13.58 0.29 14.02
C VAL A 144 -12.65 -0.02 15.19
N PHE A 145 -12.18 1.03 15.88
CA PHE A 145 -11.46 0.90 17.14
C PHE A 145 -12.37 0.27 18.20
N LYS A 146 -12.02 -0.92 18.67
CA LYS A 146 -12.70 -1.66 19.75
C LYS A 146 -11.86 -2.88 20.17
N PRO A 147 -12.05 -3.44 21.38
CA PRO A 147 -11.25 -4.56 21.90
C PRO A 147 -11.08 -5.72 20.91
N ALA A 148 -12.17 -6.21 20.32
CA ALA A 148 -12.12 -7.31 19.36
C ALA A 148 -11.33 -7.00 18.05
N SER A 149 -11.10 -5.72 17.75
CA SER A 149 -10.26 -5.33 16.60
C SER A 149 -8.79 -5.27 17.00
N LEU A 150 -8.48 -4.87 18.24
CA LEU A 150 -7.14 -4.92 18.82
C LEU A 150 -6.68 -6.38 18.95
N GLU A 151 -7.49 -7.24 19.56
CA GLU A 151 -7.23 -8.69 19.67
C GLU A 151 -6.97 -9.34 18.30
N TYR A 152 -7.70 -8.90 17.29
CA TYR A 152 -7.47 -9.40 15.92
C TYR A 152 -6.11 -8.98 15.37
N LEU A 153 -5.70 -7.73 15.56
CA LEU A 153 -4.40 -7.24 15.10
C LEU A 153 -3.25 -7.90 15.87
N GLU A 154 -3.40 -8.15 17.17
CA GLU A 154 -2.43 -8.92 17.96
C GLU A 154 -2.27 -10.35 17.40
N TRP A 155 -3.42 -11.00 17.14
CA TRP A 155 -3.41 -12.34 16.54
C TRP A 155 -2.77 -12.32 15.14
N ALA A 156 -3.06 -11.32 14.32
CA ALA A 156 -2.49 -11.17 12.98
C ALA A 156 -0.97 -10.93 13.04
N ALA A 157 -0.51 -10.05 13.90
CA ALA A 157 0.91 -9.78 14.11
C ALA A 157 1.69 -11.04 14.55
N ALA A 158 1.12 -11.83 15.47
CA ALA A 158 1.71 -13.10 15.88
C ALA A 158 1.83 -14.12 14.72
N HIS A 159 0.98 -14.03 13.68
CA HIS A 159 1.08 -14.90 12.49
C HIS A 159 2.02 -14.33 11.43
N VAL A 160 2.16 -13.01 11.34
CA VAL A 160 3.14 -12.36 10.46
C VAL A 160 4.57 -12.68 10.91
N GLY A 161 4.79 -12.85 12.21
CA GLY A 161 6.08 -13.23 12.77
C GLY A 161 7.12 -12.12 12.63
N ASP A 162 8.29 -12.47 12.08
CA ASP A 162 9.43 -11.55 11.94
C ASP A 162 9.32 -10.59 10.75
N ASP A 163 8.36 -10.80 9.84
CA ASP A 163 8.13 -9.88 8.73
C ASP A 163 7.52 -8.56 9.25
N GLU A 164 7.86 -7.45 8.61
CA GLU A 164 7.34 -6.15 9.00
C GLU A 164 5.86 -5.99 8.68
N MET A 165 5.06 -5.69 9.70
CA MET A 165 3.63 -5.42 9.56
C MET A 165 3.38 -3.90 9.45
N LEU A 166 2.71 -3.48 8.38
CA LEU A 166 2.34 -2.10 8.11
C LEU A 166 0.82 -1.98 8.22
N VAL A 167 0.30 -1.09 9.07
CA VAL A 167 -1.15 -1.03 9.34
C VAL A 167 -1.75 0.30 8.85
N GLU A 168 -2.65 0.20 7.87
CA GLU A 168 -3.44 1.32 7.39
C GLU A 168 -4.88 1.23 7.89
N PHE A 169 -5.31 2.25 8.60
CA PHE A 169 -6.70 2.39 9.05
C PHE A 169 -7.56 3.10 8.01
N ARG A 170 -8.82 2.67 7.91
CA ARG A 170 -9.83 3.25 7.00
C ARG A 170 -11.11 3.67 7.72
N HIS A 171 -11.08 3.74 9.04
CA HIS A 171 -12.14 4.32 9.85
C HIS A 171 -11.54 5.30 10.86
N ARG A 172 -12.11 6.50 10.94
CA ARG A 172 -11.56 7.60 11.74
C ARG A 172 -11.45 7.29 13.24
N SER A 173 -12.29 6.38 13.78
CA SER A 173 -12.22 6.01 15.18
C SER A 173 -10.88 5.48 15.68
N TRP A 174 -10.00 5.12 14.80
CA TRP A 174 -8.63 4.71 15.16
C TRP A 174 -7.72 5.90 15.46
N LEU A 175 -7.92 7.01 14.73
CA LEU A 175 -7.01 8.16 14.73
C LEU A 175 -7.70 9.48 15.12
N ASP A 176 -8.95 9.42 15.61
CA ASP A 176 -9.58 10.59 16.22
C ASP A 176 -8.91 10.94 17.56
N GLU A 177 -9.20 12.13 18.07
CA GLU A 177 -8.53 12.65 19.28
C GLU A 177 -8.68 11.73 20.51
N SER A 178 -9.80 10.99 20.59
CA SER A 178 -10.10 10.14 21.75
C SER A 178 -9.27 8.84 21.77
N ASN A 179 -8.94 8.28 20.61
CA ASN A 179 -8.32 6.96 20.51
C ASN A 179 -6.91 6.97 19.90
N ARG A 180 -6.48 8.10 19.31
CA ARG A 180 -5.20 8.19 18.60
C ARG A 180 -4.00 7.77 19.45
N ALA A 181 -3.91 8.27 20.68
CA ALA A 181 -2.79 7.95 21.57
C ALA A 181 -2.74 6.45 21.89
N GLU A 182 -3.90 5.83 22.17
CA GLU A 182 -4.00 4.39 22.45
C GLU A 182 -3.67 3.55 21.20
N THR A 183 -4.15 3.99 20.01
CA THR A 183 -3.86 3.32 18.74
C THR A 183 -2.37 3.32 18.42
N LEU A 184 -1.69 4.46 18.55
CA LEU A 184 -0.24 4.54 18.28
C LEU A 184 0.56 3.70 19.28
N ALA A 185 0.28 3.82 20.58
CA ALA A 185 0.92 3.00 21.62
C ALA A 185 0.67 1.50 21.42
N PHE A 186 -0.51 1.13 20.89
CA PHE A 186 -0.82 -0.25 20.53
C PHE A 186 0.06 -0.75 19.39
N LEU A 187 0.21 0.03 18.30
CA LEU A 187 1.08 -0.34 17.18
C LEU A 187 2.56 -0.43 17.60
N GLU A 188 3.03 0.48 18.46
CA GLU A 188 4.38 0.43 19.04
C GLU A 188 4.63 -0.89 19.78
N ARG A 189 3.69 -1.32 20.64
CA ARG A 189 3.79 -2.60 21.35
C ARG A 189 3.79 -3.81 20.42
N LEU A 190 3.10 -3.73 19.28
CA LEU A 190 3.11 -4.76 18.26
C LEU A 190 4.38 -4.75 17.38
N GLY A 191 5.20 -3.71 17.45
CA GLY A 191 6.28 -3.48 16.50
C GLY A 191 5.80 -3.18 15.07
N ALA A 192 4.51 -2.84 14.90
CA ALA A 192 3.92 -2.58 13.59
C ALA A 192 4.05 -1.10 13.19
N ALA A 193 4.30 -0.83 11.90
CA ALA A 193 4.35 0.53 11.37
C ALA A 193 2.95 1.12 11.19
N HIS A 194 2.76 2.33 11.70
CA HIS A 194 1.63 3.16 11.33
C HIS A 194 1.77 3.64 9.88
N VAL A 195 0.78 3.37 9.03
CA VAL A 195 0.74 3.90 7.67
C VAL A 195 0.10 5.28 7.68
N ILE A 196 0.90 6.29 7.37
CA ILE A 196 0.44 7.68 7.25
C ILE A 196 -0.28 7.83 5.91
N VAL A 197 -1.48 8.42 5.93
CA VAL A 197 -2.32 8.53 4.73
C VAL A 197 -2.55 9.99 4.38
N ASP A 198 -2.27 10.35 3.10
CA ASP A 198 -2.82 11.54 2.47
C ASP A 198 -4.10 11.17 1.71
N ALA A 199 -5.22 11.76 2.12
CA ALA A 199 -6.56 11.49 1.60
C ALA A 199 -7.40 12.78 1.64
N PRO A 200 -8.63 12.78 1.09
CA PRO A 200 -9.52 13.92 1.26
C PRO A 200 -9.69 14.33 2.73
N ARG A 201 -9.83 15.60 3.00
CA ARG A 201 -10.08 16.11 4.35
C ARG A 201 -11.60 16.17 4.60
N SER A 202 -12.05 15.61 5.72
CA SER A 202 -13.46 15.66 6.12
C SER A 202 -13.59 15.45 7.62
N ASP A 203 -14.38 16.31 8.27
CA ASP A 203 -14.65 16.20 9.71
C ASP A 203 -15.80 15.24 10.01
N THR A 204 -16.60 14.90 9.02
CA THR A 204 -17.85 14.12 9.19
C THR A 204 -17.77 12.70 8.60
N ALA A 205 -16.97 12.48 7.57
CA ALA A 205 -16.87 11.18 6.91
C ALA A 205 -16.10 10.17 7.78
N LYS A 206 -16.78 9.09 8.18
CA LYS A 206 -16.21 8.07 9.07
C LYS A 206 -15.09 7.24 8.42
N ASN A 207 -15.09 7.10 7.11
CA ASN A 207 -14.11 6.36 6.32
C ASN A 207 -12.96 7.22 5.77
N ILE A 208 -12.83 8.44 6.25
CA ILE A 208 -11.70 9.33 6.05
C ILE A 208 -10.99 9.48 7.40
N VAL A 209 -9.74 9.04 7.46
CA VAL A 209 -8.94 9.13 8.66
C VAL A 209 -8.17 10.45 8.68
N PRO A 210 -7.94 11.05 9.85
CA PRO A 210 -7.01 12.17 9.97
C PRO A 210 -5.59 11.77 9.55
N THR A 211 -4.85 12.67 8.89
CA THR A 211 -3.42 12.48 8.67
C THR A 211 -2.69 12.66 10.00
N VAL A 212 -2.09 11.60 10.51
CA VAL A 212 -1.35 11.60 11.77
C VAL A 212 0.12 11.33 11.47
N LEU A 213 0.96 12.35 11.66
CA LEU A 213 2.39 12.32 11.42
C LEU A 213 3.11 11.70 12.64
N ALA A 214 3.18 10.38 12.71
CA ALA A 214 3.80 9.65 13.80
C ALA A 214 4.43 8.35 13.30
N LEU A 215 5.57 7.97 13.90
CA LEU A 215 6.20 6.67 13.73
C LEU A 215 5.82 5.79 14.94
N THR A 216 5.54 4.53 14.69
CA THR A 216 5.30 3.51 15.73
C THR A 216 6.35 2.39 15.70
N ASN A 217 7.22 2.43 14.69
CA ASN A 217 8.44 1.63 14.58
C ASN A 217 9.45 2.38 13.70
N PRO A 218 10.68 1.87 13.46
CA PRO A 218 11.68 2.55 12.65
C PRO A 218 11.37 2.73 11.15
N THR A 219 10.17 2.40 10.68
CA THR A 219 9.77 2.55 9.27
C THR A 219 8.75 3.67 9.08
N LEU A 220 9.11 4.68 8.31
CA LEU A 220 8.20 5.69 7.79
C LEU A 220 7.51 5.14 6.53
N TYR A 221 6.19 5.11 6.55
CA TYR A 221 5.39 4.64 5.41
C TYR A 221 4.24 5.60 5.12
N VAL A 222 4.28 6.24 3.96
CA VAL A 222 3.27 7.23 3.54
C VAL A 222 2.54 6.73 2.28
N ARG A 223 1.22 6.84 2.26
CA ARG A 223 0.40 6.53 1.09
C ARG A 223 -0.41 7.74 0.65
N PHE A 224 -0.24 8.13 -0.60
CA PHE A 224 -0.95 9.21 -1.27
C PHE A 224 -2.14 8.67 -2.07
N HIS A 225 -3.36 8.85 -1.53
CA HIS A 225 -4.59 8.34 -2.16
C HIS A 225 -5.31 9.36 -3.06
N GLY A 226 -4.83 10.60 -3.09
CA GLY A 226 -5.55 11.70 -3.73
C GLY A 226 -6.57 12.36 -2.79
N ARG A 227 -6.84 13.64 -3.01
CA ARG A 227 -7.70 14.47 -2.17
C ARG A 227 -9.11 14.69 -2.76
N ASN A 228 -9.56 13.83 -3.70
CA ASN A 228 -10.86 13.97 -4.35
C ASN A 228 -12.00 13.45 -3.47
N LEU A 229 -12.63 14.34 -2.71
CA LEU A 229 -13.77 14.01 -1.84
C LEU A 229 -14.99 13.53 -2.64
N GLY A 230 -15.19 14.05 -3.85
CA GLY A 230 -16.36 13.74 -4.69
C GLY A 230 -16.40 12.28 -5.18
N THR A 231 -15.23 11.66 -5.37
CA THR A 231 -15.12 10.26 -5.84
C THR A 231 -14.83 9.27 -4.72
N TRP A 232 -14.41 9.72 -3.54
CA TRP A 232 -13.99 8.86 -2.42
C TRP A 232 -15.01 7.81 -2.02
N ASN A 233 -16.30 8.20 -2.01
CA ASN A 233 -17.43 7.33 -1.64
C ASN A 233 -18.22 6.82 -2.84
N LYS A 234 -17.72 6.98 -4.07
CA LYS A 234 -18.42 6.54 -5.29
C LYS A 234 -18.63 5.03 -5.25
N ARG A 235 -19.89 4.59 -5.21
CA ARG A 235 -20.26 3.17 -5.28
C ARG A 235 -20.22 2.67 -6.70
N GLY A 236 -19.70 1.46 -6.92
CA GLY A 236 -19.70 0.81 -8.24
C GLY A 236 -18.64 1.31 -9.22
N GLY A 237 -17.78 2.25 -8.84
CA GLY A 237 -16.64 2.70 -9.62
C GLY A 237 -15.39 1.83 -9.44
N SER A 238 -14.45 1.91 -10.40
CA SER A 238 -13.13 1.29 -10.28
C SER A 238 -12.27 1.97 -9.18
N ALA A 239 -11.19 1.33 -8.78
CA ALA A 239 -10.20 1.96 -7.88
C ALA A 239 -9.59 3.22 -8.55
N ALA A 240 -9.33 3.18 -9.86
CA ALA A 240 -8.83 4.32 -10.63
C ALA A 240 -9.77 5.53 -10.59
N GLU A 241 -11.10 5.31 -10.67
CA GLU A 241 -12.07 6.43 -10.53
C GLU A 241 -12.14 6.99 -9.13
N ARG A 242 -11.97 6.16 -8.10
CA ARG A 242 -11.99 6.60 -6.70
C ARG A 242 -10.78 7.45 -6.37
N PHE A 243 -9.62 7.09 -6.87
CA PHE A 243 -8.34 7.73 -6.61
C PHE A 243 -7.89 8.62 -7.78
N ASP A 244 -8.83 9.09 -8.61
CA ASP A 244 -8.56 10.02 -9.69
C ASP A 244 -8.25 11.40 -9.14
N TYR A 245 -6.95 11.68 -9.00
CA TYR A 245 -6.43 12.92 -8.44
C TYR A 245 -4.98 13.14 -8.87
N LEU A 246 -4.69 14.26 -9.48
CA LEU A 246 -3.33 14.70 -9.77
C LEU A 246 -2.96 15.81 -8.77
N TYR A 247 -2.01 15.51 -7.89
CA TYR A 247 -1.49 16.48 -6.93
C TYR A 247 -0.77 17.64 -7.61
N GLY A 248 -0.97 18.85 -7.11
CA GLY A 248 -0.18 20.03 -7.47
C GLY A 248 1.13 20.15 -6.67
N ASP A 249 2.03 21.06 -7.15
CA ASP A 249 3.31 21.32 -6.48
C ASP A 249 3.11 21.85 -5.04
N GLU A 250 2.10 22.68 -4.80
CA GLU A 250 1.79 23.21 -3.47
C GLU A 250 1.37 22.10 -2.51
N GLU A 251 0.52 21.17 -2.96
CA GLU A 251 0.02 20.07 -2.13
C GLU A 251 1.11 19.07 -1.77
N LEU A 252 1.99 18.73 -2.72
CA LEU A 252 3.15 17.88 -2.42
C LEU A 252 4.23 18.64 -1.66
N GLY A 253 4.32 19.95 -1.82
CA GLY A 253 5.18 20.82 -1.04
C GLY A 253 4.84 20.81 0.46
N GLU A 254 3.55 20.63 0.83
CA GLU A 254 3.12 20.45 2.23
C GLU A 254 3.81 19.26 2.92
N TRP A 255 4.31 18.26 2.14
CA TRP A 255 4.94 17.04 2.65
C TRP A 255 6.45 17.14 2.82
N VAL A 256 7.11 18.17 2.29
CA VAL A 256 8.57 18.28 2.34
C VAL A 256 9.08 18.35 3.77
N GLU A 257 8.51 19.23 4.59
CA GLU A 257 8.96 19.39 5.98
C GLU A 257 8.57 18.21 6.87
N PRO A 258 7.32 17.67 6.81
CA PRO A 258 6.98 16.44 7.52
C PRO A 258 7.89 15.25 7.17
N LEU A 259 8.24 15.07 5.90
CA LEU A 259 9.14 14.00 5.48
C LEU A 259 10.56 14.24 6.01
N ARG A 260 11.06 15.48 5.99
CA ARG A 260 12.36 15.85 6.57
C ARG A 260 12.44 15.47 8.05
N GLU A 261 11.44 15.86 8.83
CA GLU A 261 11.39 15.60 10.27
C GLU A 261 11.32 14.11 10.59
N LEU A 262 10.41 13.37 9.90
CA LEU A 262 10.18 11.97 10.17
C LEU A 262 11.33 11.07 9.69
N THR A 263 11.99 11.39 8.58
CA THR A 263 13.16 10.65 8.10
C THR A 263 14.36 10.77 9.03
N GLY A 264 14.45 11.85 9.81
CA GLY A 264 15.45 12.00 10.85
C GLY A 264 15.30 11.04 12.03
N GLN A 265 14.12 10.41 12.16
CA GLN A 265 13.76 9.47 13.23
C GLN A 265 13.59 8.02 12.72
N ALA A 266 13.58 7.82 11.41
CA ALA A 266 13.35 6.52 10.78
C ALA A 266 14.65 5.89 10.28
N ASP A 267 14.71 4.57 10.28
CA ASP A 267 15.77 3.79 9.62
C ASP A 267 15.45 3.56 8.13
N ARG A 268 14.18 3.53 7.78
CA ARG A 268 13.65 3.30 6.42
C ARG A 268 12.47 4.22 6.15
N ALA A 269 12.38 4.76 4.94
CA ALA A 269 11.32 5.69 4.57
C ALA A 269 10.77 5.38 3.17
N TYR A 270 9.44 5.33 3.07
CA TYR A 270 8.73 4.99 1.84
C TYR A 270 7.54 5.92 1.61
N ALA A 271 7.34 6.30 0.35
CA ALA A 271 6.21 7.10 -0.11
C ALA A 271 5.58 6.48 -1.36
N PHE A 272 4.33 6.06 -1.28
CA PHE A 272 3.63 5.36 -2.36
C PHE A 272 2.44 6.13 -2.88
N PHE A 273 2.38 6.29 -4.20
CA PHE A 273 1.27 6.92 -4.89
C PHE A 273 0.24 5.87 -5.33
N ASN A 274 -0.99 6.02 -4.82
CA ASN A 274 -2.14 5.15 -5.10
C ASN A 274 -3.21 5.82 -5.98
N ASN A 275 -2.92 6.97 -6.55
CA ASN A 275 -3.76 7.71 -7.49
C ASN A 275 -3.63 7.13 -8.90
N ASN A 276 -4.22 5.94 -9.13
CA ASN A 276 -3.99 5.06 -10.29
C ASN A 276 -4.79 5.47 -11.53
N SER A 277 -5.06 6.76 -11.73
CA SER A 277 -5.73 7.29 -12.92
C SER A 277 -4.74 7.99 -13.86
N SER A 278 -5.25 8.59 -14.91
CA SER A 278 -4.44 9.35 -15.85
C SER A 278 -5.01 10.73 -16.10
N SER A 279 -4.14 11.72 -16.28
CA SER A 279 -4.50 13.09 -16.61
C SER A 279 -3.98 13.51 -17.97
N PRO A 280 -4.64 14.46 -18.68
CA PRO A 280 -4.09 15.08 -19.87
C PRO A 280 -2.73 15.71 -19.60
N ASP A 281 -1.75 15.46 -20.45
CA ASP A 281 -0.46 16.14 -20.46
C ASP A 281 0.01 16.34 -21.90
N PRO A 282 -0.09 17.54 -22.44
CA PRO A 282 0.32 17.82 -23.84
C PRO A 282 1.83 17.69 -24.07
N ARG A 283 2.66 17.62 -23.01
CA ARG A 283 4.11 17.41 -23.11
C ARG A 283 4.45 15.92 -23.30
N ASN A 284 3.51 15.02 -22.99
CA ASN A 284 3.68 13.59 -23.20
C ASN A 284 3.24 13.23 -24.63
N GLU A 285 4.05 12.47 -25.34
CA GLU A 285 3.74 12.00 -26.72
C GLU A 285 2.41 11.24 -26.82
N LEU A 286 1.95 10.66 -25.72
CA LEU A 286 0.67 9.96 -25.62
C LEU A 286 -0.50 10.87 -25.25
N GLY A 287 -0.25 12.18 -25.07
CA GLY A 287 -1.24 13.19 -24.69
C GLY A 287 -1.77 13.05 -23.26
N ARG A 288 -1.32 12.08 -22.50
CA ARG A 288 -1.72 11.80 -21.12
C ARG A 288 -0.54 11.24 -20.32
N VAL A 289 -0.65 11.28 -18.99
CA VAL A 289 0.35 10.76 -18.07
C VAL A 289 -0.33 9.91 -16.98
N SER A 290 0.35 8.89 -16.48
CA SER A 290 -0.05 8.22 -15.22
C SER A 290 0.13 9.18 -14.07
N GLN A 291 -0.95 9.44 -13.32
CA GLN A 291 -0.93 10.35 -12.17
C GLN A 291 0.06 9.89 -11.11
N ALA A 292 0.07 8.60 -10.79
CA ALA A 292 0.97 8.03 -9.79
C ALA A 292 2.45 8.24 -10.16
N ALA A 293 2.84 7.91 -11.40
CA ALA A 293 4.23 8.10 -11.85
C ALA A 293 4.62 9.58 -11.91
N ALA A 294 3.71 10.45 -12.41
CA ALA A 294 3.96 11.88 -12.47
C ALA A 294 4.16 12.52 -11.08
N ASN A 295 3.28 12.17 -10.12
CA ASN A 295 3.39 12.69 -8.75
C ASN A 295 4.59 12.09 -7.99
N ALA A 296 4.98 10.85 -8.27
CA ALA A 296 6.21 10.29 -7.70
C ALA A 296 7.45 11.08 -8.14
N ALA A 297 7.58 11.37 -9.45
CA ALA A 297 8.65 12.20 -9.99
C ALA A 297 8.59 13.64 -9.46
N GLN A 298 7.38 14.19 -9.29
CA GLN A 298 7.15 15.53 -8.75
C GLN A 298 7.58 15.62 -7.27
N LEU A 299 7.19 14.68 -6.42
CA LEU A 299 7.62 14.64 -5.03
C LEU A 299 9.14 14.53 -4.91
N LYS A 300 9.76 13.66 -5.73
CA LYS A 300 11.22 13.56 -5.76
C LYS A 300 11.90 14.89 -6.05
N ARG A 301 11.45 15.62 -7.07
CA ARG A 301 12.00 16.95 -7.41
C ARG A 301 11.88 17.95 -6.25
N LEU A 302 10.74 17.93 -5.55
CA LEU A 302 10.52 18.84 -4.39
C LEU A 302 11.43 18.48 -3.22
N LEU A 303 11.63 17.19 -2.94
CA LEU A 303 12.54 16.71 -1.89
C LEU A 303 14.00 17.02 -2.24
N ASP A 304 14.43 16.77 -3.48
CA ASP A 304 15.77 17.09 -3.97
C ASP A 304 16.06 18.61 -3.85
N ALA A 305 15.10 19.46 -4.24
CA ALA A 305 15.21 20.91 -4.15
C ALA A 305 15.29 21.44 -2.69
N ALA A 306 14.83 20.64 -1.75
CA ALA A 306 14.85 20.94 -0.33
C ALA A 306 15.97 20.21 0.44
N ASP A 307 16.91 19.55 -0.24
CA ASP A 307 17.99 18.76 0.36
C ASP A 307 17.48 17.64 1.30
N VAL A 308 16.30 17.05 0.99
CA VAL A 308 15.80 15.85 1.67
C VAL A 308 16.17 14.62 0.82
N PRO A 309 16.97 13.68 1.35
CA PRO A 309 17.40 12.52 0.58
C PRO A 309 16.20 11.72 0.07
N ALA A 310 16.15 11.48 -1.25
CA ALA A 310 15.08 10.70 -1.89
C ALA A 310 15.61 9.87 -3.06
N SER A 311 14.97 8.73 -3.33
CA SER A 311 15.29 7.84 -4.45
C SER A 311 14.03 7.31 -5.14
N GLY A 312 14.16 6.80 -6.37
CA GLY A 312 13.03 6.40 -7.21
C GLY A 312 12.35 7.60 -7.90
N GLY A 313 11.34 7.32 -8.72
CA GLY A 313 10.55 8.35 -9.39
C GLY A 313 11.26 9.12 -10.50
N SER A 314 12.33 8.59 -11.10
CA SER A 314 12.93 9.17 -12.30
C SER A 314 12.12 8.79 -13.54
N ASN A 315 11.86 9.79 -14.39
CA ASN A 315 11.16 9.61 -15.69
C ASN A 315 12.07 8.97 -16.72
#